data_ccfbefa3e052d5bfbd2806497fae56c0
#
_entry.id   ccfbefa3e052d5bfbd2806497fae56c0
#
_cell.length_a   1.000
_cell.length_b   1.000
_cell.length_c   1.000
_cell.angle_alpha   90.00
_cell.angle_beta   90.00
_cell.angle_gamma   90.00
#
_symmetry.space_group_name_H-M   'P 1'
#
loop_
_entity.id
_entity.type
_entity.pdbx_description
1 polymer ?
#
loop_
_entity_poly.entity_id
_entity_poly.type
_entity_poly.pdbx_seq_one_letter_code
_entity_poly.pdbx_strand_id
1 'polypeptide(L)'
;MKVTLAMKPAAKSFIPIEAEAIVPKNFLSGTDLSVWRGNRELGLNEVFTVSVEGDADRAEDVEVVISGADTFRLKRIGEYMDGGKITVLGNIGMHCGNFMSGGTIEIHGNADGWLGREMTGGTIICRGDAADYCASGYRGGRKGMTGGTVEVFGRAGDFLAEHIAGGTVIVHGDAGDMAGAEMHGGTVIVHGNCSRPGANMKEGSCYVYGTAQEMLPTFKKVGVVQHEGRTLIHFTGDIANRGKGNLFVKDFKYLD
;
A
#
# COMPACT_ATOMS: atom_id res chain seq x y z
N MET A 1 -23.27 -3.29 -10.00
CA MET A 1 -23.31 -1.87 -10.43
C MET A 1 -21.92 -1.43 -10.82
N LYS A 2 -21.79 -0.73 -11.94
CA LYS A 2 -20.51 -0.14 -12.34
C LYS A 2 -20.63 1.38 -12.38
N VAL A 3 -19.76 2.07 -11.65
CA VAL A 3 -19.67 3.53 -11.61
C VAL A 3 -18.38 3.94 -12.32
N THR A 4 -18.48 4.76 -13.35
CA THR A 4 -17.32 5.29 -14.07
C THR A 4 -17.16 6.78 -13.76
N LEU A 5 -15.98 7.14 -13.27
CA LEU A 5 -15.57 8.50 -12.90
C LEU A 5 -14.45 8.95 -13.84
N ALA A 6 -14.80 9.62 -14.93
CA ALA A 6 -13.83 10.22 -15.85
C ALA A 6 -13.45 11.62 -15.34
N MET A 7 -12.24 11.79 -14.83
CA MET A 7 -11.78 13.06 -14.27
C MET A 7 -11.70 14.12 -15.36
N LYS A 8 -12.37 15.25 -15.13
CA LYS A 8 -12.36 16.38 -16.06
C LYS A 8 -10.99 17.06 -16.05
N PRO A 9 -10.48 17.50 -17.22
CA PRO A 9 -9.23 18.25 -17.29
C PRO A 9 -9.31 19.49 -16.39
N ALA A 10 -8.34 19.65 -15.50
CA ALA A 10 -8.25 20.84 -14.68
C ALA A 10 -7.35 21.86 -15.34
N ALA A 11 -7.90 23.02 -15.72
CA ALA A 11 -7.10 24.12 -16.22
C ALA A 11 -6.09 24.56 -15.14
N LYS A 12 -4.82 24.14 -15.28
CA LYS A 12 -3.62 24.62 -14.56
C LYS A 12 -3.69 24.56 -13.00
N SER A 13 -4.54 23.72 -12.40
CA SER A 13 -4.58 23.59 -10.94
C SER A 13 -3.83 22.33 -10.49
N PHE A 14 -2.79 22.50 -9.67
CA PHE A 14 -2.06 21.41 -9.02
C PHE A 14 -2.56 21.10 -7.60
N ILE A 15 -3.65 21.77 -7.17
CA ILE A 15 -4.20 21.55 -5.82
C ILE A 15 -4.75 20.11 -5.74
N PRO A 16 -4.31 19.32 -4.75
CA PRO A 16 -4.86 17.98 -4.52
C PRO A 16 -6.36 18.01 -4.23
N ILE A 17 -7.01 16.88 -4.46
CA ILE A 17 -8.42 16.67 -4.19
C ILE A 17 -8.53 15.55 -3.17
N GLU A 18 -9.04 15.86 -1.98
CA GLU A 18 -9.39 14.89 -0.96
C GLU A 18 -10.71 14.21 -1.36
N ALA A 19 -10.67 12.92 -1.59
CA ALA A 19 -11.75 12.18 -2.23
C ALA A 19 -12.12 10.89 -1.45
N GLU A 20 -12.06 10.96 -0.13
CA GLU A 20 -12.40 9.87 0.79
C GLU A 20 -13.85 9.39 0.66
N ALA A 21 -14.73 10.21 0.10
CA ALA A 21 -16.09 9.79 -0.21
C ALA A 21 -16.17 8.75 -1.34
N ILE A 22 -15.11 8.59 -2.14
CA ILE A 22 -15.10 7.62 -3.23
C ILE A 22 -14.74 6.24 -2.68
N VAL A 23 -15.76 5.56 -2.18
CA VAL A 23 -15.76 4.15 -1.77
C VAL A 23 -17.03 3.47 -2.32
N PRO A 24 -16.97 2.17 -2.70
CA PRO A 24 -18.09 1.48 -3.35
C PRO A 24 -19.43 1.63 -2.63
N LYS A 25 -19.46 1.47 -1.31
CA LYS A 25 -20.69 1.55 -0.51
C LYS A 25 -21.44 2.87 -0.62
N ASN A 26 -20.73 3.98 -0.81
CA ASN A 26 -21.37 5.29 -0.87
C ASN A 26 -22.21 5.46 -2.15
N PHE A 27 -21.88 4.73 -3.21
CA PHE A 27 -22.64 4.75 -4.46
C PHE A 27 -23.95 3.97 -4.40
N LEU A 28 -24.18 3.14 -3.38
CA LEU A 28 -25.48 2.50 -3.14
C LEU A 28 -26.60 3.51 -2.88
N SER A 29 -26.25 4.69 -2.38
CA SER A 29 -27.19 5.79 -2.13
C SER A 29 -27.27 6.80 -3.27
N GLY A 30 -26.55 6.57 -4.38
CA GLY A 30 -26.49 7.45 -5.54
C GLY A 30 -25.13 8.09 -5.76
N THR A 31 -25.08 9.14 -6.58
CA THR A 31 -23.85 9.83 -7.00
C THR A 31 -23.72 11.24 -6.42
N ASP A 32 -24.60 11.64 -5.51
CA ASP A 32 -24.55 12.95 -4.85
C ASP A 32 -23.51 12.94 -3.71
N LEU A 33 -22.26 12.82 -4.11
CA LEU A 33 -21.09 12.79 -3.23
C LEU A 33 -20.26 14.05 -3.40
N SER A 34 -19.60 14.47 -2.31
CA SER A 34 -18.70 15.62 -2.29
C SER A 34 -17.24 15.19 -2.16
N VAL A 35 -16.36 16.00 -2.75
CA VAL A 35 -14.90 15.93 -2.62
C VAL A 35 -14.36 17.32 -2.26
N TRP A 36 -13.14 17.39 -1.70
CA TRP A 36 -12.59 18.67 -1.25
C TRP A 36 -11.37 19.07 -2.06
N ARG A 37 -11.32 20.31 -2.53
CA ARG A 37 -10.16 20.91 -3.15
C ARG A 37 -9.67 22.09 -2.31
N GLY A 38 -8.66 21.86 -1.48
CA GLY A 38 -8.26 22.79 -0.44
C GLY A 38 -9.39 22.99 0.57
N ASN A 39 -9.90 24.22 0.70
CA ASN A 39 -11.03 24.56 1.59
C ASN A 39 -12.38 24.61 0.87
N ARG A 40 -12.44 24.21 -0.39
CA ARG A 40 -13.68 24.26 -1.19
C ARG A 40 -14.26 22.86 -1.35
N GLU A 41 -15.47 22.68 -0.90
CA GLU A 41 -16.30 21.52 -1.22
C GLU A 41 -16.80 21.58 -2.67
N LEU A 42 -16.74 20.46 -3.37
CA LEU A 42 -17.14 20.30 -4.76
C LEU A 42 -18.02 19.07 -4.87
N GLY A 43 -19.12 19.18 -5.59
CA GLY A 43 -19.88 17.99 -5.98
C GLY A 43 -19.06 17.08 -6.91
N LEU A 44 -19.31 15.79 -6.86
CA LEU A 44 -18.60 14.80 -7.68
C LEU A 44 -18.64 15.17 -9.17
N ASN A 45 -19.79 15.66 -9.64
CA ASN A 45 -20.01 16.11 -11.02
C ASN A 45 -19.22 17.37 -11.42
N GLU A 46 -18.68 18.13 -10.49
CA GLU A 46 -17.78 19.25 -10.81
C GLU A 46 -16.39 18.76 -11.20
N VAL A 47 -15.98 17.61 -10.64
CA VAL A 47 -14.65 17.03 -10.83
C VAL A 47 -14.64 15.94 -11.90
N PHE A 48 -15.72 15.16 -11.98
CA PHE A 48 -15.82 14.01 -12.88
C PHE A 48 -17.01 14.12 -13.84
N THR A 49 -16.88 13.46 -14.98
CA THR A 49 -18.03 12.97 -15.73
C THR A 49 -18.39 11.62 -15.15
N VAL A 50 -19.61 11.50 -14.62
CA VAL A 50 -20.08 10.32 -13.90
C VAL A 50 -21.04 9.54 -14.78
N SER A 51 -20.86 8.23 -14.90
CA SER A 51 -21.84 7.31 -15.48
C SER A 51 -22.03 6.10 -14.57
N VAL A 52 -23.26 5.60 -14.51
CA VAL A 52 -23.66 4.44 -13.70
C VAL A 52 -24.36 3.43 -14.60
N GLU A 53 -23.96 2.17 -14.50
CA GLU A 53 -24.53 1.04 -15.24
C GLU A 53 -24.97 -0.03 -14.23
N GLY A 54 -26.24 -0.45 -14.32
CA GLY A 54 -26.83 -1.45 -13.43
C GLY A 54 -27.05 -0.95 -12.00
N ASP A 55 -27.51 -1.86 -11.16
CA ASP A 55 -27.86 -1.61 -9.75
C ASP A 55 -27.08 -2.56 -8.84
N ALA A 56 -26.98 -2.24 -7.56
CA ALA A 56 -26.43 -3.11 -6.53
C ALA A 56 -27.09 -2.83 -5.18
N ASP A 57 -27.24 -3.87 -4.37
CA ASP A 57 -27.77 -3.78 -3.00
C ASP A 57 -26.65 -3.82 -1.95
N ARG A 58 -25.43 -4.25 -2.35
CA ARG A 58 -24.29 -4.42 -1.45
C ARG A 58 -23.01 -3.83 -2.06
N ALA A 59 -22.12 -3.38 -1.19
CA ALA A 59 -20.85 -2.78 -1.59
C ALA A 59 -19.99 -3.74 -2.45
N GLU A 60 -20.03 -5.04 -2.16
CA GLU A 60 -19.29 -6.08 -2.87
C GLU A 60 -19.63 -6.16 -4.36
N ASP A 61 -20.84 -5.77 -4.72
CA ASP A 61 -21.38 -5.81 -6.09
C ASP A 61 -21.15 -4.49 -6.84
N VAL A 62 -20.43 -3.53 -6.23
CA VAL A 62 -20.11 -2.22 -6.81
C VAL A 62 -18.66 -2.18 -7.29
N GLU A 63 -18.46 -1.85 -8.57
CA GLU A 63 -17.16 -1.50 -9.15
C GLU A 63 -17.12 0.00 -9.49
N VAL A 64 -16.10 0.71 -8.98
CA VAL A 64 -15.81 2.11 -9.30
C VAL A 64 -14.58 2.17 -10.20
N VAL A 65 -14.71 2.71 -11.41
CA VAL A 65 -13.60 2.89 -12.35
C VAL A 65 -13.25 4.37 -12.46
N ILE A 66 -12.02 4.73 -12.12
CA ILE A 66 -11.51 6.11 -12.15
C ILE A 66 -10.51 6.25 -13.29
N SER A 67 -10.68 7.27 -14.12
CA SER A 67 -9.80 7.55 -15.26
C SER A 67 -9.54 9.04 -15.45
N GLY A 68 -8.50 9.37 -16.21
CA GLY A 68 -8.11 10.74 -16.55
C GLY A 68 -6.62 11.00 -16.32
N ALA A 69 -6.09 12.03 -16.94
CA ALA A 69 -4.65 12.36 -16.88
C ALA A 69 -4.20 12.84 -15.49
N ASP A 70 -5.11 13.42 -14.71
CA ASP A 70 -4.82 14.10 -13.44
C ASP A 70 -5.19 13.28 -12.20
N THR A 71 -5.41 11.96 -12.33
CA THR A 71 -5.80 11.08 -11.23
C THR A 71 -4.78 11.07 -10.07
N PHE A 72 -3.51 11.35 -10.34
CA PHE A 72 -2.46 11.52 -9.33
C PHE A 72 -2.76 12.64 -8.30
N ARG A 73 -3.71 13.52 -8.57
CA ARG A 73 -4.16 14.58 -7.65
C ARG A 73 -5.20 14.09 -6.64
N LEU A 74 -5.81 12.92 -6.90
CA LEU A 74 -6.83 12.35 -6.01
C LEU A 74 -6.14 11.69 -4.83
N LYS A 75 -6.50 12.12 -3.62
CA LYS A 75 -6.01 11.56 -2.37
C LYS A 75 -7.13 10.81 -1.64
N ARG A 76 -6.75 9.88 -0.79
CA ARG A 76 -7.63 9.16 0.13
C ARG A 76 -8.74 8.33 -0.57
N ILE A 77 -8.55 8.00 -1.85
CA ILE A 77 -9.44 7.08 -2.56
C ILE A 77 -9.48 5.74 -1.83
N GLY A 78 -10.68 5.20 -1.59
CA GLY A 78 -10.86 3.93 -0.90
C GLY A 78 -10.54 3.96 0.60
N GLU A 79 -10.47 5.14 1.22
CA GLU A 79 -10.25 5.25 2.66
C GLU A 79 -11.44 4.66 3.43
N TYR A 80 -11.15 3.78 4.42
CA TYR A 80 -12.15 2.99 5.16
C TYR A 80 -13.03 2.08 4.27
N MET A 81 -12.55 1.70 3.07
CA MET A 81 -13.26 0.78 2.20
C MET A 81 -13.42 -0.59 2.88
N ASP A 82 -14.62 -1.15 2.83
CA ASP A 82 -14.99 -2.40 3.48
C ASP A 82 -15.48 -3.49 2.51
N GLY A 83 -15.67 -3.16 1.21
CA GLY A 83 -16.11 -4.09 0.17
C GLY A 83 -16.11 -3.46 -1.22
N GLY A 84 -16.36 -4.27 -2.24
CA GLY A 84 -16.42 -3.86 -3.63
C GLY A 84 -15.07 -3.70 -4.31
N LYS A 85 -15.05 -3.02 -5.45
CA LYS A 85 -13.83 -2.83 -6.25
C LYS A 85 -13.65 -1.39 -6.67
N ILE A 86 -12.41 -0.90 -6.60
CA ILE A 86 -11.97 0.36 -7.22
C ILE A 86 -10.87 0.04 -8.23
N THR A 87 -11.01 0.53 -9.46
CA THR A 87 -9.97 0.44 -10.50
C THR A 87 -9.55 1.85 -10.90
N VAL A 88 -8.28 2.19 -10.73
CA VAL A 88 -7.69 3.46 -11.15
C VAL A 88 -6.87 3.24 -12.42
N LEU A 89 -7.33 3.80 -13.54
CA LEU A 89 -6.66 3.70 -14.84
C LEU A 89 -5.58 4.78 -15.00
N GLY A 90 -4.63 4.84 -14.07
CA GLY A 90 -3.55 5.83 -14.04
C GLY A 90 -2.84 5.86 -12.70
N ASN A 91 -2.07 6.93 -12.47
CA ASN A 91 -1.41 7.16 -11.19
C ASN A 91 -2.42 7.65 -10.14
N ILE A 92 -2.14 7.39 -8.86
CA ILE A 92 -2.98 7.85 -7.75
C ILE A 92 -2.15 8.64 -6.73
N GLY A 93 -2.76 9.63 -6.10
CA GLY A 93 -2.13 10.41 -5.04
C GLY A 93 -2.09 9.70 -3.69
N MET A 94 -1.62 10.43 -2.68
CA MET A 94 -1.34 9.93 -1.34
C MET A 94 -2.56 9.31 -0.65
N HIS A 95 -2.29 8.39 0.28
CA HIS A 95 -3.29 7.84 1.19
C HIS A 95 -4.38 6.97 0.53
N CYS A 96 -4.14 6.41 -0.64
CA CYS A 96 -5.07 5.47 -1.28
C CYS A 96 -5.17 4.19 -0.45
N GLY A 97 -6.40 3.73 -0.17
CA GLY A 97 -6.68 2.52 0.61
C GLY A 97 -6.34 2.60 2.10
N ASN A 98 -6.20 3.81 2.67
CA ASN A 98 -5.99 3.95 4.11
C ASN A 98 -7.11 3.30 4.91
N PHE A 99 -6.76 2.58 5.99
CA PHE A 99 -7.71 1.92 6.90
C PHE A 99 -8.67 0.95 6.21
N MET A 100 -8.34 0.48 5.00
CA MET A 100 -9.15 -0.47 4.26
C MET A 100 -9.32 -1.76 5.05
N SER A 101 -10.54 -2.29 5.12
CA SER A 101 -10.87 -3.53 5.83
C SER A 101 -11.38 -4.64 4.92
N GLY A 102 -11.73 -4.34 3.66
CA GLY A 102 -12.23 -5.30 2.68
C GLY A 102 -12.26 -4.74 1.27
N GLY A 103 -12.60 -5.59 0.31
CA GLY A 103 -12.67 -5.24 -1.11
C GLY A 103 -11.31 -5.24 -1.82
N THR A 104 -11.27 -4.67 -3.03
CA THR A 104 -10.07 -4.64 -3.88
C THR A 104 -9.85 -3.27 -4.50
N ILE A 105 -8.63 -2.75 -4.43
CA ILE A 105 -8.19 -1.56 -5.18
C ILE A 105 -7.12 -1.99 -6.18
N GLU A 106 -7.32 -1.72 -7.46
CA GLU A 106 -6.35 -1.96 -8.53
C GLU A 106 -5.92 -0.64 -9.16
N ILE A 107 -4.61 -0.36 -9.14
CA ILE A 107 -3.99 0.87 -9.67
C ILE A 107 -3.12 0.48 -10.85
N HIS A 108 -3.45 0.96 -12.05
CA HIS A 108 -2.71 0.64 -13.29
C HIS A 108 -1.45 1.48 -13.49
N GLY A 109 -1.24 2.50 -12.66
CA GLY A 109 -0.06 3.36 -12.63
C GLY A 109 0.67 3.28 -11.30
N ASN A 110 1.34 4.37 -10.95
CA ASN A 110 2.07 4.53 -9.70
C ASN A 110 1.15 5.04 -8.58
N ALA A 111 1.49 4.70 -7.35
CA ALA A 111 0.86 5.24 -6.15
C ALA A 111 1.84 6.14 -5.39
N ASP A 112 1.35 7.28 -4.90
CA ASP A 112 2.09 8.18 -4.02
C ASP A 112 2.11 7.64 -2.57
N GLY A 113 2.72 8.33 -1.63
CA GLY A 113 2.99 7.88 -0.27
C GLY A 113 1.78 7.39 0.52
N TRP A 114 2.05 6.53 1.49
CA TRP A 114 1.07 5.91 2.39
C TRP A 114 -0.02 5.08 1.68
N LEU A 115 0.31 4.40 0.59
CA LEU A 115 -0.59 3.41 -0.03
C LEU A 115 -0.92 2.31 0.98
N GLY A 116 -2.21 2.05 1.25
CA GLY A 116 -2.65 0.98 2.15
C GLY A 116 -2.25 1.18 3.63
N ARG A 117 -2.06 2.43 4.07
CA ARG A 117 -1.71 2.73 5.45
C ARG A 117 -2.72 2.13 6.43
N GLU A 118 -2.23 1.41 7.43
CA GLU A 118 -3.03 0.86 8.53
C GLU A 118 -4.21 -0.03 8.07
N MET A 119 -4.05 -0.72 6.93
CA MET A 119 -5.05 -1.69 6.47
C MET A 119 -5.29 -2.79 7.49
N THR A 120 -6.54 -3.24 7.58
CA THR A 120 -6.95 -4.37 8.41
C THR A 120 -7.44 -5.56 7.60
N GLY A 121 -7.65 -5.39 6.29
CA GLY A 121 -8.12 -6.43 5.36
C GLY A 121 -8.19 -5.90 3.92
N GLY A 122 -8.68 -6.73 3.01
CA GLY A 122 -8.79 -6.42 1.60
C GLY A 122 -7.47 -6.57 0.82
N THR A 123 -7.49 -6.13 -0.44
CA THR A 123 -6.35 -6.29 -1.36
C THR A 123 -6.10 -5.01 -2.14
N ILE A 124 -4.85 -4.56 -2.18
CA ILE A 124 -4.39 -3.48 -3.06
C ILE A 124 -3.37 -4.04 -4.05
N ILE A 125 -3.58 -3.77 -5.33
CA ILE A 125 -2.68 -4.15 -6.43
C ILE A 125 -2.22 -2.87 -7.12
N CYS A 126 -0.93 -2.54 -7.02
CA CYS A 126 -0.29 -1.42 -7.70
C CYS A 126 0.58 -1.95 -8.84
N ARG A 127 0.21 -1.69 -10.09
CA ARG A 127 0.93 -2.17 -11.27
C ARG A 127 2.24 -1.41 -11.53
N GLY A 128 2.35 -0.19 -11.02
CA GLY A 128 3.56 0.63 -11.07
C GLY A 128 4.33 0.61 -9.76
N ASP A 129 5.01 1.72 -9.49
CA ASP A 129 5.78 1.97 -8.27
C ASP A 129 4.86 2.48 -7.15
N ALA A 130 5.21 2.20 -5.90
CA ALA A 130 4.64 2.82 -4.71
C ALA A 130 5.72 3.71 -4.05
N ALA A 131 5.34 4.91 -3.63
CA ALA A 131 6.25 5.80 -2.92
C ALA A 131 6.44 5.37 -1.45
N ASP A 132 7.00 6.25 -0.63
CA ASP A 132 7.36 5.99 0.76
C ASP A 132 6.16 5.62 1.63
N TYR A 133 6.42 4.87 2.71
CA TYR A 133 5.44 4.45 3.72
C TYR A 133 4.28 3.58 3.18
N CYS A 134 4.50 2.84 2.10
CA CYS A 134 3.51 1.87 1.61
C CYS A 134 3.24 0.81 2.67
N ALA A 135 1.96 0.52 2.97
CA ALA A 135 1.47 -0.43 3.99
C ALA A 135 1.97 -0.14 5.44
N SER A 136 2.45 1.05 5.71
CA SER A 136 3.03 1.44 6.99
C SER A 136 1.99 1.96 8.00
N GLY A 137 2.46 2.29 9.20
CA GLY A 137 1.75 3.15 10.16
C GLY A 137 1.87 4.63 9.84
N TYR A 138 1.11 5.47 10.55
CA TYR A 138 1.31 6.90 10.50
C TYR A 138 2.49 7.34 11.36
N ARG A 139 3.18 8.40 10.99
CA ARG A 139 4.32 8.95 11.75
C ARG A 139 3.94 9.18 13.21
N GLY A 140 4.72 8.59 14.14
CA GLY A 140 4.45 8.61 15.57
C GLY A 140 3.41 7.58 16.04
N GLY A 141 2.74 6.88 15.13
CA GLY A 141 1.94 5.69 15.42
C GLY A 141 2.84 4.48 15.68
N ARG A 142 2.29 3.46 16.33
CA ARG A 142 2.97 2.17 16.57
C ARG A 142 2.24 1.00 15.93
N LYS A 143 1.27 1.27 15.08
CA LYS A 143 0.49 0.28 14.35
C LYS A 143 0.53 0.61 12.87
N GLY A 144 1.04 -0.31 12.09
CA GLY A 144 0.91 -0.32 10.64
C GLY A 144 -0.23 -1.23 10.19
N MET A 145 -0.08 -1.83 9.04
CA MET A 145 -1.01 -2.82 8.51
C MET A 145 -1.16 -4.00 9.47
N THR A 146 -2.39 -4.47 9.69
CA THR A 146 -2.70 -5.61 10.56
C THR A 146 -3.35 -6.78 9.83
N GLY A 147 -3.73 -6.62 8.57
CA GLY A 147 -4.33 -7.67 7.74
C GLY A 147 -4.49 -7.22 6.29
N GLY A 148 -4.84 -8.15 5.41
CA GLY A 148 -4.97 -7.91 3.98
C GLY A 148 -3.68 -8.12 3.19
N THR A 149 -3.69 -7.71 1.93
CA THR A 149 -2.55 -7.87 1.01
C THR A 149 -2.30 -6.57 0.23
N VAL A 150 -1.04 -6.15 0.17
CA VAL A 150 -0.58 -5.09 -0.74
C VAL A 150 0.45 -5.67 -1.68
N GLU A 151 0.22 -5.60 -2.98
CA GLU A 151 1.13 -6.09 -4.02
C GLU A 151 1.53 -4.94 -4.94
N VAL A 152 2.84 -4.69 -5.06
CA VAL A 152 3.45 -3.64 -5.87
C VAL A 152 4.31 -4.31 -6.95
N PHE A 153 3.96 -4.12 -8.21
CA PHE A 153 4.68 -4.73 -9.34
C PHE A 153 5.97 -4.00 -9.71
N GLY A 154 6.06 -2.71 -9.40
CA GLY A 154 7.26 -1.91 -9.52
C GLY A 154 8.11 -1.92 -8.25
N ARG A 155 8.70 -0.77 -7.95
CA ARG A 155 9.52 -0.52 -6.76
C ARG A 155 8.67 0.08 -5.64
N ALA A 156 9.13 -0.06 -4.41
CA ALA A 156 8.60 0.67 -3.27
C ALA A 156 9.65 1.64 -2.72
N GLY A 157 9.19 2.77 -2.14
CA GLY A 157 10.05 3.73 -1.47
C GLY A 157 10.50 3.28 -0.08
N ASP A 158 10.91 4.24 0.73
CA ASP A 158 11.41 4.02 2.09
C ASP A 158 10.28 3.68 3.06
N PHE A 159 10.63 2.99 4.15
CA PHE A 159 9.72 2.60 5.23
C PHE A 159 8.52 1.74 4.77
N LEU A 160 8.74 0.93 3.72
CA LEU A 160 7.76 -0.07 3.29
C LEU A 160 7.35 -0.94 4.47
N ALA A 161 6.03 -1.05 4.75
CA ALA A 161 5.46 -1.90 5.80
C ALA A 161 6.04 -1.62 7.22
N GLU A 162 6.45 -0.39 7.51
CA GLU A 162 6.87 -0.01 8.86
C GLU A 162 5.74 -0.27 9.86
N HIS A 163 6.07 -0.85 11.03
CA HIS A 163 5.13 -1.26 12.08
C HIS A 163 4.06 -2.28 11.65
N ILE A 164 4.25 -3.01 10.55
CA ILE A 164 3.31 -4.08 10.17
C ILE A 164 3.16 -5.09 11.30
N ALA A 165 1.92 -5.46 11.62
CA ALA A 165 1.59 -6.44 12.66
C ALA A 165 0.83 -7.66 12.12
N GLY A 166 0.41 -7.63 10.85
CA GLY A 166 -0.28 -8.73 10.16
C GLY A 166 -0.50 -8.43 8.69
N GLY A 167 -0.94 -9.43 7.94
CA GLY A 167 -1.10 -9.32 6.49
C GLY A 167 0.19 -9.57 5.71
N THR A 168 0.15 -9.30 4.40
CA THR A 168 1.26 -9.58 3.47
C THR A 168 1.50 -8.39 2.55
N VAL A 169 2.77 -8.00 2.42
CA VAL A 169 3.21 -6.97 1.48
C VAL A 169 4.24 -7.57 0.53
N ILE A 170 4.00 -7.45 -0.77
CA ILE A 170 4.84 -8.02 -1.83
C ILE A 170 5.28 -6.90 -2.76
N VAL A 171 6.59 -6.77 -2.99
CA VAL A 171 7.18 -5.84 -3.95
C VAL A 171 8.00 -6.64 -4.95
N HIS A 172 7.65 -6.55 -6.23
CA HIS A 172 8.35 -7.29 -7.29
C HIS A 172 9.67 -6.64 -7.73
N GLY A 173 9.82 -5.32 -7.49
CA GLY A 173 11.06 -4.59 -7.70
C GLY A 173 11.90 -4.45 -6.42
N ASP A 174 12.74 -3.41 -6.41
CA ASP A 174 13.51 -3.01 -5.23
C ASP A 174 12.62 -2.28 -4.22
N ALA A 175 13.00 -2.31 -2.96
CA ALA A 175 12.47 -1.40 -1.94
C ALA A 175 13.57 -0.44 -1.46
N GLY A 176 13.17 0.72 -0.97
CA GLY A 176 14.07 1.69 -0.38
C GLY A 176 14.63 1.24 0.96
N ASP A 177 14.86 2.19 1.82
CA ASP A 177 15.44 1.96 3.12
C ASP A 177 14.39 1.49 4.14
N MET A 178 14.81 0.66 5.11
CA MET A 178 14.02 0.23 6.26
C MET A 178 12.71 -0.54 5.93
N ALA A 179 12.71 -1.36 4.87
CA ALA A 179 11.57 -2.24 4.59
C ALA A 179 11.30 -3.20 5.76
N GLY A 180 10.07 -3.23 6.28
CA GLY A 180 9.67 -4.01 7.45
C GLY A 180 10.27 -3.52 8.77
N ALA A 181 10.66 -2.24 8.85
CA ALA A 181 11.15 -1.68 10.10
C ALA A 181 10.09 -1.76 11.20
N GLU A 182 10.55 -2.03 12.43
CA GLU A 182 9.71 -2.12 13.64
C GLU A 182 8.50 -3.05 13.49
N MET A 183 8.54 -4.03 12.57
CA MET A 183 7.43 -4.96 12.39
C MET A 183 7.18 -5.81 13.63
N HIS A 184 5.91 -6.05 13.93
CA HIS A 184 5.41 -6.84 15.06
C HIS A 184 4.73 -8.14 14.63
N GLY A 185 4.70 -8.44 13.34
CA GLY A 185 4.06 -9.61 12.72
C GLY A 185 3.99 -9.43 11.20
N GLY A 186 3.16 -10.23 10.55
CA GLY A 186 2.97 -10.16 9.10
C GLY A 186 4.15 -10.65 8.28
N THR A 187 4.05 -10.47 6.97
CA THR A 187 5.04 -10.92 5.99
C THR A 187 5.36 -9.81 5.00
N VAL A 188 6.63 -9.51 4.82
CA VAL A 188 7.14 -8.58 3.81
C VAL A 188 8.02 -9.36 2.84
N ILE A 189 7.79 -9.23 1.54
CA ILE A 189 8.54 -9.91 0.48
C ILE A 189 9.02 -8.86 -0.51
N VAL A 190 10.33 -8.73 -0.65
CA VAL A 190 10.98 -7.86 -1.64
C VAL A 190 11.73 -8.76 -2.62
N HIS A 191 11.32 -8.78 -3.89
CA HIS A 191 11.98 -9.58 -4.92
C HIS A 191 13.32 -8.98 -5.36
N GLY A 192 13.47 -7.66 -5.26
CA GLY A 192 14.70 -6.92 -5.51
C GLY A 192 15.58 -6.74 -4.28
N ASN A 193 16.33 -5.63 -4.28
CA ASN A 193 17.21 -5.22 -3.19
C ASN A 193 16.50 -4.28 -2.23
N CYS A 194 16.98 -4.17 -1.00
CA CYS A 194 16.60 -3.10 -0.08
C CYS A 194 17.72 -2.84 0.94
N SER A 195 17.68 -1.68 1.57
CA SER A 195 18.62 -1.30 2.63
C SER A 195 17.97 -1.50 4.00
N ARG A 196 18.74 -1.93 4.97
CA ARG A 196 18.38 -2.12 6.39
C ARG A 196 17.03 -2.85 6.61
N PRO A 197 16.77 -3.99 5.91
CA PRO A 197 15.48 -4.69 6.06
C PRO A 197 15.26 -5.18 7.50
N GLY A 198 14.02 -5.08 7.98
CA GLY A 198 13.62 -5.56 9.29
C GLY A 198 14.24 -4.80 10.47
N ALA A 199 14.80 -3.60 10.24
CA ALA A 199 15.41 -2.82 11.32
C ALA A 199 14.45 -2.69 12.52
N ASN A 200 14.94 -2.98 13.74
CA ASN A 200 14.15 -2.94 14.99
C ASN A 200 12.96 -3.91 15.06
N MET A 201 12.82 -4.88 14.16
CA MET A 201 11.68 -5.80 14.16
C MET A 201 11.57 -6.60 15.47
N LYS A 202 10.33 -6.90 15.87
CA LYS A 202 9.99 -7.73 17.03
C LYS A 202 9.60 -9.15 16.65
N GLU A 203 8.73 -9.27 15.66
CA GLU A 203 8.17 -10.53 15.16
C GLU A 203 7.88 -10.39 13.66
N GLY A 204 7.42 -11.48 13.03
CA GLY A 204 7.08 -11.51 11.61
C GLY A 204 8.21 -12.03 10.74
N SER A 205 8.02 -11.95 9.42
CA SER A 205 8.97 -12.48 8.44
C SER A 205 9.23 -11.48 7.32
N CYS A 206 10.50 -11.16 7.07
CA CYS A 206 10.93 -10.31 5.97
C CYS A 206 11.81 -11.14 5.01
N TYR A 207 11.44 -11.20 3.74
CA TYR A 207 12.16 -11.91 2.69
C TYR A 207 12.74 -10.91 1.70
N VAL A 208 14.04 -11.03 1.41
CA VAL A 208 14.73 -10.23 0.40
C VAL A 208 15.38 -11.18 -0.59
N TYR A 209 14.80 -11.30 -1.78
CA TYR A 209 15.30 -12.20 -2.82
C TYR A 209 16.45 -11.62 -3.64
N GLY A 210 16.76 -10.34 -3.46
CA GLY A 210 17.97 -9.67 -3.90
C GLY A 210 19.02 -9.58 -2.79
N THR A 211 19.72 -8.46 -2.73
CA THR A 211 20.72 -8.15 -1.71
C THR A 211 20.14 -7.26 -0.62
N ALA A 212 20.25 -7.68 0.64
CA ALA A 212 20.03 -6.84 1.81
C ALA A 212 21.27 -5.95 2.03
N GLN A 213 21.18 -4.69 1.64
CA GLN A 213 22.25 -3.71 1.82
C GLN A 213 22.20 -3.12 3.22
N GLU A 214 23.35 -2.73 3.77
CA GLU A 214 23.46 -2.12 5.10
C GLU A 214 22.72 -2.91 6.20
N MET A 215 22.71 -4.24 6.10
CA MET A 215 22.02 -5.08 7.08
C MET A 215 22.61 -4.83 8.47
N LEU A 216 21.72 -4.65 9.47
CA LEU A 216 22.17 -4.40 10.83
C LEU A 216 22.91 -5.61 11.42
N PRO A 217 24.03 -5.42 12.13
CA PRO A 217 24.81 -6.51 12.73
C PRO A 217 24.09 -7.18 13.91
N THR A 218 22.95 -6.66 14.31
CA THR A 218 22.08 -7.16 15.38
C THR A 218 21.20 -8.35 14.97
N PHE A 219 21.34 -8.83 13.73
CA PHE A 219 20.70 -10.06 13.27
C PHE A 219 21.62 -11.26 13.44
N LYS A 220 21.14 -12.30 14.15
CA LYS A 220 21.90 -13.54 14.38
C LYS A 220 21.59 -14.56 13.29
N LYS A 221 22.62 -15.02 12.57
CA LYS A 221 22.48 -16.08 11.58
C LYS A 221 22.02 -17.39 12.24
N VAL A 222 20.96 -17.99 11.67
CA VAL A 222 20.39 -19.28 12.10
C VAL A 222 20.86 -20.40 11.19
N GLY A 223 20.81 -20.19 9.87
CA GLY A 223 21.18 -21.22 8.91
C GLY A 223 20.85 -20.83 7.47
N VAL A 224 20.59 -21.84 6.65
CA VAL A 224 20.20 -21.70 5.26
C VAL A 224 18.90 -22.48 5.06
N VAL A 225 17.95 -21.92 4.33
CA VAL A 225 16.64 -22.51 4.06
C VAL A 225 16.31 -22.49 2.57
N GLN A 226 15.41 -23.37 2.16
CA GLN A 226 14.80 -23.35 0.84
C GLN A 226 13.42 -22.70 0.94
N HIS A 227 13.15 -21.69 0.11
CA HIS A 227 11.85 -21.02 0.04
C HIS A 227 11.54 -20.70 -1.41
N GLU A 228 10.41 -21.18 -1.92
CA GLU A 228 9.97 -20.98 -3.31
C GLU A 228 11.07 -21.33 -4.35
N GLY A 229 11.80 -22.42 -4.13
CA GLY A 229 12.89 -22.85 -5.02
C GLY A 229 14.16 -22.01 -4.93
N ARG A 230 14.25 -21.07 -3.99
CA ARG A 230 15.44 -20.22 -3.74
C ARG A 230 16.15 -20.64 -2.46
N THR A 231 17.46 -20.56 -2.48
CA THR A 231 18.29 -20.73 -1.28
C THR A 231 18.46 -19.39 -0.60
N LEU A 232 18.02 -19.27 0.66
CA LEU A 232 18.10 -18.06 1.46
C LEU A 232 18.88 -18.29 2.75
N ILE A 233 19.58 -17.26 3.21
CA ILE A 233 20.23 -17.23 4.51
C ILE A 233 19.20 -16.72 5.50
N HIS A 234 18.94 -17.49 6.55
CA HIS A 234 18.01 -17.16 7.62
C HIS A 234 18.74 -16.52 8.79
N PHE A 235 18.21 -15.38 9.22
CA PHE A 235 18.61 -14.66 10.43
C PHE A 235 17.39 -14.49 11.35
N THR A 236 17.67 -14.41 12.66
CA THR A 236 16.67 -13.99 13.65
C THR A 236 17.13 -12.68 14.31
N GLY A 237 16.19 -11.79 14.59
CA GLY A 237 16.48 -10.48 15.16
C GLY A 237 15.22 -9.58 15.19
N ASP A 238 15.35 -8.31 15.44
CA ASP A 238 16.56 -7.58 15.82
C ASP A 238 16.86 -7.80 17.32
N ILE A 239 17.99 -8.41 17.66
CA ILE A 239 18.32 -8.77 19.06
C ILE A 239 18.59 -7.55 19.94
N ALA A 240 19.04 -6.41 19.40
CA ALA A 240 19.19 -5.16 20.15
C ALA A 240 17.86 -4.71 20.74
N ASN A 241 16.77 -5.02 20.07
CA ASN A 241 15.41 -4.72 20.51
C ASN A 241 14.67 -5.93 21.12
N ARG A 242 15.40 -7.01 21.48
CA ARG A 242 14.83 -8.27 21.95
C ARG A 242 13.86 -8.91 20.96
N GLY A 243 14.01 -8.62 19.67
CA GLY A 243 13.20 -9.15 18.60
C GLY A 243 13.46 -10.64 18.36
N LYS A 244 12.45 -11.33 17.84
CA LYS A 244 12.46 -12.74 17.42
C LYS A 244 11.95 -12.90 16.01
N GLY A 245 11.96 -11.81 15.23
CA GLY A 245 11.55 -11.82 13.83
C GLY A 245 12.50 -12.66 12.98
N ASN A 246 12.05 -12.97 11.78
CA ASN A 246 12.78 -13.75 10.82
C ASN A 246 13.15 -12.89 9.60
N LEU A 247 14.42 -12.80 9.29
CA LEU A 247 14.93 -12.16 8.08
C LEU A 247 15.53 -13.23 7.18
N PHE A 248 15.05 -13.34 5.95
CA PHE A 248 15.51 -14.28 4.94
C PHE A 248 16.09 -13.51 3.77
N VAL A 249 17.36 -13.68 3.47
CA VAL A 249 18.04 -12.92 2.41
C VAL A 249 18.79 -13.86 1.46
N LYS A 250 18.79 -13.54 0.17
CA LYS A 250 19.62 -14.26 -0.80
C LYS A 250 21.09 -13.90 -0.62
N ASP A 251 21.37 -12.62 -0.44
CA ASP A 251 22.69 -12.05 -0.22
C ASP A 251 22.59 -10.84 0.70
N PHE A 252 23.71 -10.45 1.34
CA PHE A 252 23.72 -9.31 2.25
C PHE A 252 25.09 -8.64 2.34
N LYS A 253 25.04 -7.35 2.71
CA LYS A 253 26.21 -6.57 3.15
C LYS A 253 25.86 -5.93 4.49
N TYR A 254 26.73 -6.07 5.47
CA TYR A 254 26.54 -5.38 6.75
C TYR A 254 26.71 -3.87 6.60
N LEU A 255 26.07 -3.13 7.50
CA LEU A 255 26.33 -1.73 7.74
C LEU A 255 27.78 -1.60 8.25
N ASP A 256 28.57 -0.77 7.57
CA ASP A 256 29.97 -0.46 7.94
C ASP A 256 30.06 0.46 9.17
#